data_006514c665d5201ee0c0c83a65dfe51b
#
_entry.id   006514c665d5201ee0c0c83a65dfe51b
#
_cell.length_a   1.000
_cell.length_b   1.000
_cell.length_c   1.000
_cell.angle_alpha   90.00
_cell.angle_beta   90.00
_cell.angle_gamma   90.00
#
_symmetry.space_group_name_H-M   'P 1'
#
loop_
_entity.id
_entity.type
_entity.pdbx_description
1 polymer ?
#
loop_
_entity_poly.entity_id
_entity_poly.type
_entity_poly.pdbx_seq_one_letter_code
_entity_poly.pdbx_strand_id
1 'polypeptide(L)'
;MEYMGNATWWDERFKSRKNELMPPEIKLKLDLEYFTKSRKILDLACGDGRNAIYLAKKGYEVCAVDFSTEGLNRLKSFATDEGLVIATKLMDVTSKEEVSKLEVKVDAIIVNHYRTAKEIYSVLITCLNDGGILWVNGFEDVPEDNPNIREQDILKDSDFELLKYCTLLDKEKYEVGKRKFVRYVWKKHLKICVNEALDVLW
;
A
#
# COMPACT_ATOMS: atom_id res chain seq x y z
N MET A 1 10.06 2.90 -26.00
CA MET A 1 10.17 2.07 -24.78
C MET A 1 8.97 2.41 -23.92
N GLU A 2 8.01 1.49 -23.81
CA GLU A 2 6.80 1.74 -23.02
C GLU A 2 7.16 1.98 -21.56
N TYR A 3 6.46 2.96 -20.97
CA TYR A 3 6.66 3.34 -19.57
C TYR A 3 6.17 2.22 -18.63
N MET A 4 6.96 1.91 -17.61
CA MET A 4 6.69 0.88 -16.60
C MET A 4 5.39 1.11 -15.78
N GLY A 5 4.57 2.05 -16.16
CA GLY A 5 3.39 2.44 -15.41
C GLY A 5 2.05 1.94 -15.93
N ASN A 6 1.97 1.28 -17.09
CA ASN A 6 0.68 0.84 -17.64
C ASN A 6 0.38 -0.64 -17.31
N ALA A 7 -0.92 -0.98 -17.32
CA ALA A 7 -1.41 -2.32 -16.98
C ALA A 7 -0.84 -3.38 -17.94
N THR A 8 -0.76 -3.10 -19.24
CA THR A 8 -0.26 -4.03 -20.25
C THR A 8 1.19 -4.42 -19.99
N TRP A 9 2.04 -3.45 -19.66
CA TRP A 9 3.44 -3.72 -19.35
C TRP A 9 3.58 -4.62 -18.12
N TRP A 10 2.78 -4.36 -17.08
CA TRP A 10 2.81 -5.17 -15.86
C TRP A 10 2.23 -6.57 -16.08
N ASP A 11 1.16 -6.71 -16.87
CA ASP A 11 0.60 -8.01 -17.24
C ASP A 11 1.65 -8.86 -17.95
N GLU A 12 2.34 -8.33 -18.97
CA GLU A 12 3.41 -9.06 -19.66
C GLU A 12 4.55 -9.43 -18.72
N ARG A 13 4.92 -8.54 -17.80
CA ARG A 13 5.96 -8.83 -16.80
C ARG A 13 5.53 -9.92 -15.84
N PHE A 14 4.29 -9.94 -15.37
CA PHE A 14 3.79 -11.02 -14.49
C PHE A 14 3.68 -12.34 -15.25
N LYS A 15 3.23 -12.36 -16.51
CA LYS A 15 3.21 -13.55 -17.37
C LYS A 15 4.61 -14.15 -17.54
N SER A 16 5.62 -13.31 -17.70
CA SER A 16 7.01 -13.76 -17.93
C SER A 16 7.73 -14.26 -16.69
N ARG A 17 7.19 -14.01 -15.49
CA ARG A 17 7.80 -14.46 -14.23
C ARG A 17 7.66 -15.98 -14.06
N LYS A 18 8.66 -16.59 -13.42
CA LYS A 18 8.55 -17.96 -12.93
C LYS A 18 7.32 -18.10 -12.03
N ASN A 19 6.75 -19.28 -11.96
CA ASN A 19 5.64 -19.59 -11.04
C ASN A 19 6.16 -19.77 -9.60
N GLU A 20 6.73 -18.70 -9.08
CA GLU A 20 7.32 -18.63 -7.75
C GLU A 20 6.99 -17.28 -7.14
N LEU A 21 6.46 -17.28 -5.92
CA LEU A 21 6.17 -16.06 -5.19
C LEU A 21 7.46 -15.47 -4.62
N MET A 22 7.71 -14.20 -4.88
CA MET A 22 8.82 -13.50 -4.26
C MET A 22 8.65 -13.41 -2.73
N PRO A 23 9.76 -13.37 -1.96
CA PRO A 23 9.67 -13.10 -0.53
C PRO A 23 8.93 -11.78 -0.24
N PRO A 24 8.18 -11.71 0.87
CA PRO A 24 7.55 -10.46 1.29
C PRO A 24 8.60 -9.39 1.58
N GLU A 25 8.19 -8.13 1.52
CA GLU A 25 9.05 -7.01 1.85
C GLU A 25 9.66 -7.16 3.24
N ILE A 26 10.97 -7.10 3.31
CA ILE A 26 11.68 -7.32 4.59
C ILE A 26 11.30 -6.25 5.62
N LYS A 27 11.17 -5.00 5.19
CA LYS A 27 10.81 -3.91 6.09
C LYS A 27 9.39 -4.05 6.63
N LEU A 28 8.44 -4.53 5.83
CA LEU A 28 7.09 -4.85 6.30
C LEU A 28 7.09 -5.92 7.39
N LYS A 29 7.96 -6.92 7.26
CA LYS A 29 8.10 -7.98 8.28
C LYS A 29 8.61 -7.44 9.60
N LEU A 30 9.54 -6.48 9.57
CA LEU A 30 10.11 -5.85 10.76
C LEU A 30 9.11 -4.89 11.41
N ASP A 31 8.25 -4.26 10.63
CA ASP A 31 7.29 -3.25 11.06
C ASP A 31 5.92 -3.83 11.50
N LEU A 32 5.79 -5.15 11.67
CA LEU A 32 4.51 -5.75 12.10
C LEU A 32 3.99 -5.20 13.44
N GLU A 33 4.84 -4.64 14.28
CA GLU A 33 4.45 -4.02 15.53
C GLU A 33 3.48 -2.83 15.35
N TYR A 34 3.56 -2.10 14.22
CA TYR A 34 2.62 -1.03 13.89
C TYR A 34 1.20 -1.54 13.59
N PHE A 35 1.06 -2.83 13.26
CA PHE A 35 -0.20 -3.45 12.85
C PHE A 35 -0.87 -4.29 13.95
N THR A 36 -0.34 -4.29 15.19
CA THR A 36 -0.83 -5.15 16.28
C THR A 36 -2.30 -4.95 16.63
N LYS A 37 -2.87 -3.79 16.34
CA LYS A 37 -4.30 -3.47 16.52
C LYS A 37 -5.10 -3.59 15.22
N SER A 38 -4.46 -3.92 14.12
CA SER A 38 -5.12 -4.04 12.82
C SER A 38 -5.71 -5.44 12.69
N ARG A 39 -6.87 -5.51 12.07
CA ARG A 39 -7.50 -6.76 11.65
C ARG A 39 -7.63 -6.81 10.13
N LYS A 40 -8.08 -5.70 9.54
CA LYS A 40 -8.30 -5.56 8.11
C LYS A 40 -7.21 -4.69 7.48
N ILE A 41 -6.56 -5.22 6.45
CA ILE A 41 -5.48 -4.52 5.75
C ILE A 41 -5.81 -4.42 4.25
N LEU A 42 -5.62 -3.24 3.70
CA LEU A 42 -5.63 -2.99 2.26
C LEU A 42 -4.20 -3.00 1.74
N ASP A 43 -3.88 -3.88 0.80
CA ASP A 43 -2.62 -3.88 0.04
C ASP A 43 -2.88 -3.23 -1.32
N LEU A 44 -2.44 -1.96 -1.47
CA LEU A 44 -2.62 -1.17 -2.68
C LEU A 44 -1.43 -1.33 -3.62
N ALA A 45 -1.69 -1.57 -4.91
CA ALA A 45 -0.70 -1.96 -5.91
C ALA A 45 0.04 -3.24 -5.47
N CYS A 46 -0.75 -4.27 -5.14
CA CYS A 46 -0.27 -5.49 -4.50
C CYS A 46 0.55 -6.41 -5.43
N GLY A 47 0.51 -6.19 -6.75
CA GLY A 47 1.15 -7.04 -7.75
C GLY A 47 0.67 -8.49 -7.67
N ASP A 48 1.62 -9.43 -7.65
CA ASP A 48 1.35 -10.87 -7.48
C ASP A 48 1.19 -11.30 -6.01
N GLY A 49 1.05 -10.34 -5.08
CA GLY A 49 0.55 -10.58 -3.74
C GLY A 49 1.55 -11.03 -2.70
N ARG A 50 2.87 -10.84 -2.89
CA ARG A 50 3.89 -11.30 -1.93
C ARG A 50 3.64 -10.80 -0.50
N ASN A 51 3.19 -9.55 -0.34
CA ASN A 51 2.87 -8.96 0.96
C ASN A 51 1.48 -9.37 1.45
N ALA A 52 0.48 -9.37 0.56
CA ALA A 52 -0.88 -9.81 0.87
C ALA A 52 -0.92 -11.24 1.42
N ILE A 53 -0.23 -12.17 0.77
CA ILE A 53 -0.13 -13.57 1.21
C ILE A 53 0.59 -13.67 2.56
N TYR A 54 1.69 -12.93 2.73
CA TYR A 54 2.39 -12.92 4.01
C TYR A 54 1.51 -12.43 5.15
N LEU A 55 0.76 -11.34 4.95
CA LEU A 55 -0.15 -10.79 5.96
C LEU A 55 -1.32 -11.74 6.25
N ALA A 56 -1.89 -12.37 5.22
CA ALA A 56 -2.94 -13.37 5.40
C ALA A 56 -2.45 -14.57 6.21
N LYS A 57 -1.22 -15.06 5.98
CA LYS A 57 -0.57 -16.09 6.82
C LYS A 57 -0.37 -15.66 8.27
N LYS A 58 -0.30 -14.36 8.54
CA LYS A 58 -0.25 -13.81 9.91
C LYS A 58 -1.63 -13.62 10.56
N GLY A 59 -2.70 -13.98 9.86
CA GLY A 59 -4.07 -13.93 10.35
C GLY A 59 -4.81 -12.61 10.09
N TYR A 60 -4.26 -11.72 9.27
CA TYR A 60 -4.96 -10.50 8.86
C TYR A 60 -5.99 -10.79 7.76
N GLU A 61 -7.12 -10.10 7.79
CA GLU A 61 -8.07 -10.04 6.68
C GLU A 61 -7.51 -9.07 5.63
N VAL A 62 -7.14 -9.58 4.45
CA VAL A 62 -6.47 -8.76 3.44
C VAL A 62 -7.38 -8.54 2.24
N CYS A 63 -7.48 -7.27 1.82
CA CYS A 63 -8.00 -6.86 0.52
C CYS A 63 -6.82 -6.39 -0.33
N ALA A 64 -6.59 -7.03 -1.45
CA ALA A 64 -5.49 -6.75 -2.36
C ALA A 64 -6.00 -6.09 -3.64
N VAL A 65 -5.46 -4.94 -3.99
CA VAL A 65 -5.91 -4.14 -5.13
C VAL A 65 -4.75 -3.88 -6.07
N ASP A 66 -4.97 -4.16 -7.35
CA ASP A 66 -4.00 -3.88 -8.41
C ASP A 66 -4.71 -3.61 -9.74
N PHE A 67 -4.05 -2.96 -10.67
CA PHE A 67 -4.55 -2.73 -12.04
C PHE A 67 -4.13 -3.84 -13.00
N SER A 68 -3.21 -4.72 -12.61
CA SER A 68 -2.77 -5.86 -13.40
C SER A 68 -3.67 -7.08 -13.18
N THR A 69 -4.32 -7.51 -14.23
CA THR A 69 -5.12 -8.74 -14.23
C THR A 69 -4.24 -9.96 -13.96
N GLU A 70 -3.07 -10.02 -14.58
CA GLU A 70 -2.16 -11.15 -14.44
C GLU A 70 -1.52 -11.19 -13.05
N GLY A 71 -1.21 -10.02 -12.45
CA GLY A 71 -0.76 -9.93 -11.07
C GLY A 71 -1.79 -10.56 -10.12
N LEU A 72 -3.05 -10.13 -10.23
CA LEU A 72 -4.14 -10.66 -9.41
C LEU A 72 -4.43 -12.14 -9.66
N ASN A 73 -4.30 -12.64 -10.90
CA ASN A 73 -4.47 -14.07 -11.21
C ASN A 73 -3.38 -14.90 -10.51
N ARG A 74 -2.13 -14.44 -10.53
CA ARG A 74 -1.02 -15.09 -9.81
C ARG A 74 -1.25 -15.07 -8.30
N LEU A 75 -1.68 -13.92 -7.74
CA LEU A 75 -2.02 -13.82 -6.32
C LEU A 75 -3.08 -14.85 -5.94
N LYS A 76 -4.16 -14.96 -6.71
CA LYS A 76 -5.23 -15.95 -6.47
C LYS A 76 -4.72 -17.38 -6.51
N SER A 77 -3.85 -17.71 -7.48
CA SER A 77 -3.24 -19.02 -7.56
C SER A 77 -2.42 -19.35 -6.31
N PHE A 78 -1.49 -18.46 -5.95
CA PHE A 78 -0.65 -18.64 -4.76
C PHE A 78 -1.46 -18.69 -3.46
N ALA A 79 -2.52 -17.88 -3.35
CA ALA A 79 -3.40 -17.92 -2.18
C ALA A 79 -4.15 -19.26 -2.08
N THR A 80 -4.63 -19.78 -3.22
CA THR A 80 -5.30 -21.08 -3.30
C THR A 80 -4.37 -22.21 -2.88
N ASP A 81 -3.14 -22.21 -3.39
CA ASP A 81 -2.11 -23.23 -3.08
C ASP A 81 -1.78 -23.28 -1.57
N GLU A 82 -1.92 -22.14 -0.90
CA GLU A 82 -1.68 -21.97 0.55
C GLU A 82 -2.96 -22.09 1.40
N GLY A 83 -4.12 -22.36 0.80
CA GLY A 83 -5.40 -22.43 1.51
C GLY A 83 -5.86 -21.11 2.13
N LEU A 84 -5.44 -19.97 1.56
CA LEU A 84 -5.75 -18.63 2.06
C LEU A 84 -6.92 -18.00 1.31
N VAL A 85 -7.71 -17.20 2.01
CA VAL A 85 -8.77 -16.36 1.44
C VAL A 85 -8.31 -14.91 1.45
N ILE A 86 -8.10 -14.34 0.26
CA ILE A 86 -7.71 -12.95 0.06
C ILE A 86 -8.70 -12.30 -0.90
N ALA A 87 -9.37 -11.24 -0.45
CA ALA A 87 -10.23 -10.45 -1.33
C ALA A 87 -9.38 -9.70 -2.35
N THR A 88 -9.72 -9.78 -3.64
CA THR A 88 -8.97 -9.10 -4.70
C THR A 88 -9.88 -8.16 -5.48
N LYS A 89 -9.37 -6.99 -5.87
CA LYS A 89 -10.09 -6.03 -6.70
C LYS A 89 -9.18 -5.52 -7.82
N LEU A 90 -9.63 -5.70 -9.07
CA LEU A 90 -9.01 -5.06 -10.23
C LEU A 90 -9.45 -3.59 -10.27
N MET A 91 -8.49 -2.68 -10.23
CA MET A 91 -8.76 -1.24 -10.17
C MET A 91 -7.56 -0.46 -10.68
N ASP A 92 -7.80 0.60 -11.43
CA ASP A 92 -6.76 1.57 -11.75
C ASP A 92 -6.41 2.41 -10.53
N VAL A 93 -5.32 2.01 -9.86
CA VAL A 93 -4.79 2.69 -8.67
C VAL A 93 -4.12 4.03 -8.97
N THR A 94 -3.99 4.40 -10.26
CA THR A 94 -3.52 5.72 -10.68
C THR A 94 -4.67 6.73 -10.78
N SER A 95 -5.90 6.25 -10.89
CA SER A 95 -7.12 7.05 -10.99
C SER A 95 -7.68 7.41 -9.63
N LYS A 96 -7.61 8.70 -9.27
CA LYS A 96 -8.25 9.20 -8.05
C LYS A 96 -9.76 8.89 -8.02
N GLU A 97 -10.42 8.98 -9.18
CA GLU A 97 -11.85 8.69 -9.29
C GLU A 97 -12.14 7.23 -8.92
N GLU A 98 -11.37 6.29 -9.46
CA GLU A 98 -11.55 4.87 -9.14
C GLU A 98 -11.23 4.55 -7.69
N VAL A 99 -10.11 5.07 -7.18
CA VAL A 99 -9.72 4.88 -5.77
C VAL A 99 -10.78 5.46 -4.82
N SER A 100 -11.46 6.56 -5.20
CA SER A 100 -12.56 7.13 -4.42
C SER A 100 -13.79 6.22 -4.32
N LYS A 101 -13.93 5.24 -5.22
CA LYS A 101 -14.99 4.22 -5.20
C LYS A 101 -14.64 3.01 -4.33
N LEU A 102 -13.52 3.07 -3.60
CA LEU A 102 -13.17 2.05 -2.60
C LEU A 102 -14.08 2.21 -1.37
N GLU A 103 -15.17 1.45 -1.35
CA GLU A 103 -16.11 1.39 -0.21
C GLU A 103 -15.60 0.40 0.84
N VAL A 104 -14.39 0.62 1.35
CA VAL A 104 -13.78 -0.23 2.38
C VAL A 104 -13.40 0.59 3.61
N LYS A 105 -13.53 -0.02 4.77
CA LYS A 105 -12.97 0.48 6.03
C LYS A 105 -11.96 -0.53 6.54
N VAL A 106 -10.73 -0.09 6.69
CA VAL A 106 -9.59 -0.94 7.08
C VAL A 106 -8.81 -0.29 8.20
N ASP A 107 -8.08 -1.12 8.94
CA ASP A 107 -7.26 -0.68 10.07
C ASP A 107 -5.85 -0.29 9.61
N ALA A 108 -5.43 -0.83 8.47
CA ALA A 108 -4.16 -0.44 7.87
C ALA A 108 -4.23 -0.46 6.33
N ILE A 109 -3.41 0.39 5.72
CA ILE A 109 -3.15 0.39 4.27
C ILE A 109 -1.65 0.25 4.09
N ILE A 110 -1.23 -0.67 3.24
CA ILE A 110 0.16 -0.78 2.81
C ILE A 110 0.27 -0.40 1.33
N VAL A 111 1.33 0.34 0.99
CA VAL A 111 1.71 0.70 -0.37
C VAL A 111 3.20 0.42 -0.49
N ASN A 112 3.57 -0.59 -1.28
CA ASN A 112 4.95 -1.05 -1.35
C ASN A 112 5.51 -0.99 -2.77
N HIS A 113 6.65 -0.31 -2.94
CA HIS A 113 7.35 -0.12 -4.22
C HIS A 113 6.46 0.52 -5.30
N TYR A 114 5.49 1.30 -4.89
CA TYR A 114 4.63 2.07 -5.76
C TYR A 114 4.50 3.49 -5.21
N ARG A 115 4.74 4.49 -6.05
CA ARG A 115 4.49 5.89 -5.73
C ARG A 115 3.20 6.33 -6.40
N THR A 116 2.23 6.73 -5.62
CA THR A 116 0.98 7.31 -6.14
C THR A 116 0.99 8.83 -6.06
N ALA A 117 0.04 9.48 -6.74
CA ALA A 117 -0.15 10.91 -6.63
C ALA A 117 -0.59 11.30 -5.20
N LYS A 118 -0.18 12.48 -4.73
CA LYS A 118 -0.49 12.95 -3.36
C LYS A 118 -1.99 13.04 -3.07
N GLU A 119 -2.81 13.31 -4.10
CA GLU A 119 -4.27 13.34 -4.01
C GLU A 119 -4.85 11.97 -3.70
N ILE A 120 -4.21 10.89 -4.15
CA ILE A 120 -4.65 9.51 -3.88
C ILE A 120 -4.38 9.17 -2.42
N TYR A 121 -3.24 9.54 -1.85
CA TYR A 121 -3.00 9.34 -0.42
C TYR A 121 -4.09 10.00 0.44
N SER A 122 -4.56 11.20 0.07
CA SER A 122 -5.65 11.87 0.80
C SER A 122 -6.98 11.11 0.73
N VAL A 123 -7.25 10.42 -0.38
CA VAL A 123 -8.41 9.53 -0.53
C VAL A 123 -8.24 8.27 0.32
N LEU A 124 -7.08 7.63 0.27
CA LEU A 124 -6.78 6.43 1.04
C LEU A 124 -6.99 6.62 2.54
N ILE A 125 -6.65 7.80 3.09
CA ILE A 125 -6.92 8.11 4.50
C ILE A 125 -8.42 8.05 4.83
N THR A 126 -9.31 8.31 3.87
CA THR A 126 -10.75 8.17 4.12
C THR A 126 -11.16 6.71 4.30
N CYS A 127 -10.42 5.76 3.73
CA CYS A 127 -10.64 4.32 3.89
C CYS A 127 -10.13 3.80 5.23
N LEU A 128 -9.22 4.50 5.91
CA LEU A 128 -8.74 4.09 7.22
C LEU A 128 -9.77 4.34 8.32
N ASN A 129 -9.87 3.40 9.23
CA ASN A 129 -10.49 3.60 10.52
C ASN A 129 -9.73 4.64 11.34
N ASP A 130 -10.35 5.24 12.34
CA ASP A 130 -9.68 6.16 13.25
C ASP A 130 -8.57 5.43 14.03
N GLY A 131 -7.40 6.03 14.09
CA GLY A 131 -6.19 5.40 14.63
C GLY A 131 -5.52 4.40 13.70
N GLY A 132 -6.06 4.20 12.49
CA GLY A 132 -5.50 3.30 11.48
C GLY A 132 -4.15 3.75 10.93
N ILE A 133 -3.43 2.82 10.34
CA ILE A 133 -2.04 2.99 9.88
C ILE A 133 -1.98 3.06 8.36
N LEU A 134 -1.27 4.05 7.82
CA LEU A 134 -0.79 4.07 6.44
C LEU A 134 0.71 3.80 6.46
N TRP A 135 1.12 2.68 5.89
CA TRP A 135 2.50 2.28 5.71
C TRP A 135 2.87 2.41 4.22
N VAL A 136 3.89 3.19 3.92
CA VAL A 136 4.35 3.42 2.54
C VAL A 136 5.84 3.17 2.48
N ASN A 137 6.26 2.35 1.54
CA ASN A 137 7.66 2.02 1.30
C ASN A 137 7.98 2.07 -0.20
N GLY A 138 9.09 2.70 -0.55
CA GLY A 138 9.52 2.81 -1.94
C GLY A 138 10.95 3.25 -2.08
N PHE A 139 11.37 3.49 -3.31
CA PHE A 139 12.73 3.93 -3.60
C PHE A 139 12.99 5.35 -3.09
N GLU A 140 14.18 5.55 -2.51
CA GLU A 140 14.70 6.86 -2.10
C GLU A 140 15.42 7.56 -3.25
N ASP A 141 16.11 6.80 -4.09
CA ASP A 141 16.78 7.28 -5.29
C ASP A 141 16.59 6.31 -6.47
N VAL A 142 17.01 6.75 -7.66
CA VAL A 142 17.00 5.92 -8.87
C VAL A 142 18.13 4.89 -8.78
N PRO A 143 17.80 3.57 -8.70
CA PRO A 143 18.85 2.57 -8.56
C PRO A 143 19.62 2.38 -9.88
N GLU A 144 20.95 2.33 -9.80
CA GLU A 144 21.83 2.16 -10.97
C GLU A 144 21.59 0.84 -11.70
N ASP A 145 21.17 -0.20 -10.98
CA ASP A 145 20.97 -1.56 -11.50
C ASP A 145 19.57 -1.81 -12.10
N ASN A 146 18.69 -0.80 -12.09
CA ASN A 146 17.35 -0.94 -12.65
C ASN A 146 16.88 0.33 -13.39
N PRO A 147 17.16 0.43 -14.70
CA PRO A 147 16.79 1.62 -15.50
C PRO A 147 15.29 1.81 -15.69
N ASN A 148 14.47 0.85 -15.25
CA ASN A 148 13.01 0.99 -15.29
C ASN A 148 12.47 1.85 -14.15
N ILE A 149 13.21 2.03 -13.05
CA ILE A 149 12.86 2.97 -11.99
C ILE A 149 13.33 4.36 -12.42
N ARG A 150 12.46 5.36 -12.30
CA ARG A 150 12.70 6.74 -12.74
C ARG A 150 12.48 7.71 -11.58
N GLU A 151 12.90 8.96 -11.75
CA GLU A 151 12.68 10.04 -10.79
C GLU A 151 11.23 10.18 -10.30
N GLN A 152 10.27 9.91 -11.16
CA GLN A 152 8.86 9.96 -10.82
C GLN A 152 8.39 8.80 -9.92
N ASP A 153 9.19 7.74 -9.78
CA ASP A 153 8.89 6.58 -8.93
C ASP A 153 9.51 6.73 -7.52
N ILE A 154 10.28 7.81 -7.31
CA ILE A 154 10.99 8.09 -6.07
C ILE A 154 10.07 8.77 -5.07
N LEU A 155 9.93 8.18 -3.88
CA LEU A 155 9.13 8.75 -2.80
C LEU A 155 9.76 10.01 -2.23
N LYS A 156 8.95 11.05 -2.03
CA LYS A 156 9.34 12.34 -1.49
C LYS A 156 8.43 12.76 -0.33
N ASP A 157 8.94 13.55 0.59
CA ASP A 157 8.13 14.10 1.70
C ASP A 157 6.92 14.88 1.19
N SER A 158 7.07 15.57 0.04
CA SER A 158 5.99 16.31 -0.60
C SER A 158 4.80 15.45 -1.07
N ASP A 159 4.98 14.14 -1.21
CA ASP A 159 3.88 13.24 -1.56
C ASP A 159 2.82 13.16 -0.46
N PHE A 160 3.19 13.51 0.78
CA PHE A 160 2.35 13.39 1.97
C PHE A 160 1.80 14.74 2.48
N GLU A 161 1.99 15.85 1.75
CA GLU A 161 1.53 17.18 2.16
C GLU A 161 0.03 17.27 2.44
N LEU A 162 -0.77 16.42 1.82
CA LEU A 162 -2.23 16.40 1.99
C LEU A 162 -2.71 15.55 3.17
N LEU A 163 -1.80 14.92 3.94
CA LEU A 163 -2.14 14.08 5.10
C LEU A 163 -2.41 14.90 6.37
N LYS A 164 -3.29 15.89 6.29
CA LYS A 164 -3.56 16.86 7.38
C LYS A 164 -4.08 16.23 8.68
N TYR A 165 -4.73 15.05 8.59
CA TYR A 165 -5.33 14.35 9.73
C TYR A 165 -4.54 13.12 10.15
N CYS A 166 -3.23 13.13 9.88
CA CYS A 166 -2.32 12.06 10.22
C CYS A 166 -1.10 12.59 10.97
N THR A 167 -0.56 11.77 11.87
CA THR A 167 0.74 11.98 12.49
C THR A 167 1.74 11.02 11.87
N LEU A 168 2.89 11.52 11.45
CA LEU A 168 4.03 10.69 11.08
C LEU A 168 4.57 10.04 12.36
N LEU A 169 4.44 8.73 12.46
CA LEU A 169 4.97 7.96 13.60
C LEU A 169 6.45 7.67 13.42
N ASP A 170 6.82 7.32 12.18
CA ASP A 170 8.20 6.96 11.89
C ASP A 170 8.52 7.15 10.41
N LYS A 171 9.78 7.48 10.15
CA LYS A 171 10.38 7.58 8.81
C LYS A 171 11.77 7.00 8.87
N GLU A 172 12.05 6.04 8.03
CA GLU A 172 13.36 5.40 7.98
C GLU A 172 13.87 5.29 6.56
N LYS A 173 15.13 5.63 6.37
CA LYS A 173 15.88 5.36 5.15
C LYS A 173 16.78 4.15 5.40
N TYR A 174 16.79 3.21 4.46
CA TYR A 174 17.56 2.00 4.60
C TYR A 174 18.04 1.48 3.25
N GLU A 175 18.99 0.55 3.27
CA GLU A 175 19.57 -0.03 2.08
C GLU A 175 19.36 -1.55 2.05
N VAL A 176 19.09 -2.08 0.85
CA VAL A 176 19.08 -3.51 0.58
C VAL A 176 19.96 -3.76 -0.65
N GLY A 177 21.11 -4.35 -0.42
CA GLY A 177 22.14 -4.46 -1.46
C GLY A 177 22.65 -3.08 -1.87
N LYS A 178 22.46 -2.72 -3.14
CA LYS A 178 22.85 -1.41 -3.70
C LYS A 178 21.69 -0.42 -3.83
N ARG A 179 20.50 -0.81 -3.39
CA ARG A 179 19.27 -0.02 -3.56
C ARG A 179 18.89 0.66 -2.26
N LYS A 180 18.54 1.94 -2.37
CA LYS A 180 18.10 2.74 -1.23
C LYS A 180 16.59 2.89 -1.25
N PHE A 181 16.03 2.78 -0.07
CA PHE A 181 14.60 2.85 0.16
C PHE A 181 14.28 3.83 1.27
N VAL A 182 13.06 4.35 1.24
CA VAL A 182 12.49 5.13 2.33
C VAL A 182 11.13 4.56 2.69
N ARG A 183 10.91 4.41 3.98
CA ARG A 183 9.64 3.95 4.54
C ARG A 183 9.04 5.02 5.45
N TYR A 184 7.72 5.22 5.33
CA TYR A 184 6.91 6.11 6.15
C TYR A 184 5.82 5.31 6.85
N VAL A 185 5.57 5.60 8.13
CA VAL A 185 4.43 5.10 8.90
C VAL A 185 3.64 6.28 9.41
N TRP A 186 2.41 6.40 8.94
CA TRP A 186 1.48 7.44 9.34
C TRP A 186 0.33 6.84 10.13
N LYS A 187 -0.15 7.56 11.15
CA LYS A 187 -1.33 7.20 11.92
C LYS A 187 -2.42 8.23 11.73
N LYS A 188 -3.59 7.79 11.33
CA LYS A 188 -4.78 8.64 11.25
C LYS A 188 -5.22 9.06 12.64
N HIS A 189 -5.56 10.34 12.80
CA HIS A 189 -6.08 10.84 14.07
C HIS A 189 -7.43 10.19 14.40
N LEU A 190 -7.72 10.11 15.69
CA LEU A 190 -9.05 9.80 16.17
C LEU A 190 -9.96 10.98 15.87
N LYS A 191 -11.18 10.75 15.38
CA LYS A 191 -12.21 11.80 15.40
C LYS A 191 -12.52 12.12 16.86
N ILE A 192 -12.18 13.32 17.29
CA ILE A 192 -12.70 13.85 18.53
C ILE A 192 -14.18 14.14 18.23
N CYS A 193 -15.11 13.34 18.75
CA CYS A 193 -16.49 13.74 18.84
C CYS A 193 -16.53 14.89 19.84
N VAL A 194 -16.40 16.11 19.34
CA VAL A 194 -16.83 17.27 20.12
C VAL A 194 -18.34 17.11 20.21
N ASN A 195 -18.82 16.63 21.36
CA ASN A 195 -20.23 16.78 21.69
C ASN A 195 -20.51 18.30 21.66
N GLU A 196 -21.20 18.75 20.63
CA GLU A 196 -21.90 20.03 20.63
C GLU A 196 -23.04 19.96 21.66
N ALA A 197 -22.69 20.00 22.91
CA ALA A 197 -23.63 20.08 24.01
C ALA A 197 -23.00 20.94 25.13
N LEU A 198 -22.70 22.19 24.82
CA LEU A 198 -22.44 23.23 25.80
C LEU A 198 -22.58 24.64 25.19
N ASP A 199 -23.71 24.89 24.51
CA ASP A 199 -24.17 26.27 24.26
C ASP A 199 -25.69 26.37 24.47
N VAL A 200 -26.13 25.99 25.68
CA VAL A 200 -27.40 26.50 26.24
C VAL A 200 -27.17 26.67 27.71
N LEU A 201 -26.62 27.80 28.08
CA LEU A 201 -26.81 28.45 29.39
C LEU A 201 -26.02 29.78 29.38
N TRP A 202 -26.69 30.85 29.02
CA TRP A 202 -26.80 32.17 29.65
C TRP A 202 -27.60 33.10 28.76
#